data_b307c4f8e530aa7e1e044670f72015f4
#
_entry.id   b307c4f8e530aa7e1e044670f72015f4
#
_cell.length_a   1.000
_cell.length_b   1.000
_cell.length_c   1.000
_cell.angle_alpha   90.00
_cell.angle_beta   90.00
_cell.angle_gamma   90.00
#
_symmetry.space_group_name_H-M   'P 1'
#
loop_
_entity.id
_entity.type
_entity.pdbx_description
1 polymer ?
#
loop_
_entity_poly.entity_id
_entity_poly.type
_entity_poly.pdbx_seq_one_letter_code
_entity_poly.pdbx_strand_id
1 'polypeptide(L)'
;MSPPTPRRFGLPAREPKLPSERDWDRSALLEPRSAPRQPELVSDGGGLPFPPAALETPDGGLDPEDPAVAALLRHLASRSAPKQGARASWKRRATAATTSAASDPPVSLAGWRLLARTGDEALFGRGHPPQLVTVAVLHDGRRRSWSVSASSAARPLRATRDGIRASSWRPDPTHDPQPDDTILRVLVTEQTFSGGQRAYGRVLAPDMHVDDDRLVLTLFVTPRPGYQAGASNPETPVRIALPHPLGHRRLIDGALADLSPRGTAPEPPS
;
A
#
# COMPACT_ATOMS: atom_id res chain seq x y z
N MET A 1 -29.44 2.23 -40.45
CA MET A 1 -28.86 1.10 -39.70
C MET A 1 -28.23 1.67 -38.41
N SER A 2 -28.86 1.45 -37.26
CA SER A 2 -28.36 1.91 -35.98
C SER A 2 -27.29 0.95 -35.44
N PRO A 3 -26.19 1.42 -34.83
CA PRO A 3 -25.14 0.55 -34.30
C PRO A 3 -25.65 -0.23 -33.06
N PRO A 4 -25.19 -1.47 -32.87
CA PRO A 4 -25.60 -2.28 -31.73
C PRO A 4 -25.05 -1.73 -30.42
N THR A 5 -25.93 -1.58 -29.42
CA THR A 5 -25.60 -1.18 -28.05
C THR A 5 -24.71 -2.23 -27.40
N PRO A 6 -23.56 -1.87 -26.79
CA PRO A 6 -22.72 -2.83 -26.08
C PRO A 6 -23.44 -3.37 -24.85
N ARG A 7 -23.65 -4.68 -24.80
CA ARG A 7 -24.17 -5.39 -23.62
C ARG A 7 -23.14 -5.30 -22.50
N ARG A 8 -23.42 -4.56 -21.46
CA ARG A 8 -22.68 -4.59 -20.20
C ARG A 8 -22.90 -5.96 -19.53
N PHE A 9 -21.93 -6.85 -19.63
CA PHE A 9 -21.85 -8.03 -18.77
C PHE A 9 -21.31 -7.62 -17.41
N GLY A 10 -22.14 -6.98 -16.60
CA GLY A 10 -21.87 -6.80 -15.18
C GLY A 10 -22.64 -7.89 -14.44
N LEU A 11 -21.96 -8.94 -14.02
CA LEU A 11 -22.50 -9.79 -12.96
C LEU A 11 -22.68 -8.88 -11.72
N PRO A 12 -23.87 -8.89 -11.08
CA PRO A 12 -24.06 -8.14 -9.85
C PRO A 12 -22.99 -8.59 -8.86
N ALA A 13 -22.26 -7.63 -8.30
CA ALA A 13 -21.33 -7.91 -7.21
C ALA A 13 -22.16 -8.59 -6.10
N ARG A 14 -21.88 -9.87 -5.81
CA ARG A 14 -22.50 -10.56 -4.69
C ARG A 14 -22.15 -9.77 -3.45
N GLU A 15 -23.15 -9.29 -2.73
CA GLU A 15 -22.95 -8.70 -1.43
C GLU A 15 -22.11 -9.65 -0.56
N PRO A 16 -21.07 -9.15 0.10
CA PRO A 16 -20.26 -9.98 0.97
C PRO A 16 -21.16 -10.57 2.06
N LYS A 17 -21.18 -11.91 2.13
CA LYS A 17 -21.97 -12.62 3.14
C LYS A 17 -21.41 -12.31 4.53
N LEU A 18 -22.22 -11.67 5.37
CA LEU A 18 -21.86 -11.39 6.76
C LEU A 18 -21.53 -12.68 7.51
N PRO A 19 -20.62 -12.64 8.50
CA PRO A 19 -20.32 -13.78 9.36
C PRO A 19 -21.56 -14.22 10.13
N SER A 20 -21.72 -15.52 10.27
CA SER A 20 -22.74 -16.12 11.15
C SER A 20 -22.26 -16.13 12.61
N GLU A 21 -23.17 -16.38 13.57
CA GLU A 21 -22.79 -16.56 14.98
C GLU A 21 -21.72 -17.64 15.16
N ARG A 22 -21.78 -18.74 14.40
CA ARG A 22 -20.73 -19.79 14.42
C ARG A 22 -19.36 -19.29 13.97
N ASP A 23 -19.33 -18.28 13.10
CA ASP A 23 -18.06 -17.65 12.69
C ASP A 23 -17.50 -16.80 13.83
N TRP A 24 -18.35 -16.14 14.61
CA TRP A 24 -17.98 -15.41 15.81
C TRP A 24 -17.49 -16.33 16.93
N ASP A 25 -18.12 -17.49 17.13
CA ASP A 25 -17.66 -18.50 18.10
C ASP A 25 -16.25 -19.01 17.81
N ARG A 26 -15.88 -19.05 16.52
CA ARG A 26 -14.54 -19.43 16.08
C ARG A 26 -13.53 -18.28 16.14
N SER A 27 -13.98 -17.06 16.34
CA SER A 27 -13.10 -15.90 16.38
C SER A 27 -12.23 -15.92 17.63
N ALA A 28 -10.93 -15.65 17.46
CA ALA A 28 -10.05 -15.44 18.60
C ALA A 28 -10.40 -14.15 19.33
N LEU A 29 -10.26 -14.16 20.67
CA LEU A 29 -10.16 -12.93 21.44
C LEU A 29 -8.67 -12.53 21.46
N LEU A 30 -8.36 -11.37 20.91
CA LEU A 30 -6.99 -10.89 20.80
C LEU A 30 -6.73 -9.81 21.83
N GLU A 31 -5.63 -9.94 22.54
CA GLU A 31 -5.08 -8.90 23.41
C GLU A 31 -4.27 -7.92 22.58
N PRO A 32 -4.56 -6.61 22.60
CA PRO A 32 -3.81 -5.63 21.85
C PRO A 32 -2.45 -5.34 22.48
N ARG A 33 -1.50 -4.92 21.63
CA ARG A 33 -0.24 -4.35 22.05
C ARG A 33 -0.36 -2.83 22.07
N SER A 34 0.22 -2.19 23.08
CA SER A 34 0.41 -0.74 23.06
C SER A 34 1.35 -0.37 21.91
N ALA A 35 0.94 0.59 21.11
CA ALA A 35 1.69 1.04 19.94
C ALA A 35 1.74 2.57 19.86
N PRO A 36 2.74 3.16 19.20
CA PRO A 36 2.76 4.58 18.93
C PRO A 36 1.61 4.97 18.00
N ARG A 37 1.15 6.23 18.13
CA ARG A 37 0.06 6.76 17.28
C ARG A 37 0.36 6.68 15.78
N GLN A 38 1.62 6.90 15.41
CA GLN A 38 2.08 6.80 14.02
C GLN A 38 2.87 5.50 13.84
N PRO A 39 2.68 4.80 12.72
CA PRO A 39 3.45 3.59 12.45
C PRO A 39 4.94 3.92 12.28
N GLU A 40 5.79 3.02 12.78
CA GLU A 40 7.25 3.13 12.60
C GLU A 40 7.65 2.96 11.14
N LEU A 41 6.99 2.07 10.44
CA LEU A 41 7.21 1.77 9.04
C LEU A 41 5.91 1.78 8.25
N VAL A 42 6.01 2.25 7.00
CA VAL A 42 4.91 2.25 6.03
C VAL A 42 5.36 1.61 4.72
N SER A 43 4.40 1.10 3.95
CA SER A 43 4.66 0.52 2.62
C SER A 43 3.48 0.76 1.69
N ASP A 44 3.77 0.97 0.41
CA ASP A 44 2.79 0.96 -0.69
C ASP A 44 2.55 -0.45 -1.26
N GLY A 45 3.34 -1.44 -0.81
CA GLY A 45 3.30 -2.83 -1.24
C GLY A 45 4.09 -3.12 -2.52
N GLY A 46 4.90 -2.17 -3.00
CA GLY A 46 5.71 -2.33 -4.21
C GLY A 46 7.21 -2.54 -3.96
N GLY A 47 7.66 -2.37 -2.71
CA GLY A 47 9.08 -2.50 -2.37
C GLY A 47 9.28 -2.49 -0.85
N LEU A 48 10.49 -2.13 -0.41
CA LEU A 48 10.85 -2.07 1.01
C LEU A 48 9.91 -1.17 1.80
N PRO A 49 9.55 -1.56 3.03
CA PRO A 49 8.95 -0.63 3.97
C PRO A 49 9.95 0.47 4.34
N PHE A 50 9.45 1.64 4.66
CA PHE A 50 10.28 2.80 5.00
C PHE A 50 9.65 3.62 6.14
N PRO A 51 10.47 4.36 6.93
CA PRO A 51 9.95 5.23 7.97
C PRO A 51 9.23 6.43 7.34
N PRO A 52 8.09 6.90 7.89
CA PRO A 52 7.39 8.08 7.39
C PRO A 52 8.28 9.32 7.22
N ALA A 53 9.27 9.49 8.10
CA ALA A 53 10.24 10.59 8.05
C ALA A 53 11.07 10.62 6.74
N ALA A 54 11.20 9.50 6.02
CA ALA A 54 11.88 9.48 4.73
C ALA A 54 11.16 10.33 3.66
N LEU A 55 9.86 10.62 3.84
CA LEU A 55 9.10 11.53 2.97
C LEU A 55 9.43 13.01 3.19
N GLU A 56 10.01 13.34 4.34
CA GLU A 56 10.41 14.70 4.70
C GLU A 56 11.85 15.01 4.24
N THR A 57 12.59 13.98 3.78
CA THR A 57 13.95 14.17 3.27
C THR A 57 13.91 15.09 2.03
N PRO A 58 14.78 16.12 1.98
CA PRO A 58 14.84 17.02 0.83
C PRO A 58 15.07 16.26 -0.48
N ASP A 59 14.45 16.76 -1.56
CA ASP A 59 14.66 16.24 -2.90
C ASP A 59 16.11 16.43 -3.35
N GLY A 60 16.66 15.48 -4.12
CA GLY A 60 17.84 15.72 -4.93
C GLY A 60 19.18 15.26 -4.37
N GLY A 61 19.25 14.55 -3.25
CA GLY A 61 20.48 13.94 -2.73
C GLY A 61 20.89 12.62 -3.41
N LEU A 62 20.36 12.31 -4.60
CA LEU A 62 20.64 11.06 -5.30
C LEU A 62 21.89 11.20 -6.17
N ASP A 63 22.88 10.34 -5.93
CA ASP A 63 24.10 10.26 -6.73
C ASP A 63 23.82 9.51 -8.05
N PRO A 64 23.94 10.16 -9.23
CA PRO A 64 23.73 9.51 -10.51
C PRO A 64 24.70 8.35 -10.79
N GLU A 65 25.86 8.32 -10.14
CA GLU A 65 26.86 7.24 -10.28
C GLU A 65 26.49 6.00 -9.45
N ASP A 66 25.58 6.15 -8.49
CA ASP A 66 25.06 5.00 -7.74
C ASP A 66 24.34 4.03 -8.69
N PRO A 67 24.72 2.74 -8.72
CA PRO A 67 24.16 1.77 -9.65
C PRO A 67 22.61 1.58 -9.52
N ALA A 68 22.06 1.76 -8.32
CA ALA A 68 20.61 1.71 -8.10
C ALA A 68 19.93 2.95 -8.70
N VAL A 69 20.53 4.14 -8.53
CA VAL A 69 20.04 5.40 -9.13
C VAL A 69 20.16 5.35 -10.66
N ALA A 70 21.26 4.78 -11.19
CA ALA A 70 21.40 4.56 -12.62
C ALA A 70 20.30 3.62 -13.18
N ALA A 71 19.84 2.62 -12.41
CA ALA A 71 18.70 1.78 -12.79
C ALA A 71 17.38 2.57 -12.80
N LEU A 72 17.15 3.44 -11.81
CA LEU A 72 16.01 4.36 -11.80
C LEU A 72 16.02 5.25 -13.04
N LEU A 73 17.15 5.90 -13.35
CA LEU A 73 17.29 6.78 -14.52
C LEU A 73 16.95 6.06 -15.83
N ARG A 74 17.47 4.83 -16.03
CA ARG A 74 17.13 4.01 -17.21
C ARG A 74 15.62 3.75 -17.30
N HIS A 75 14.98 3.45 -16.17
CA HIS A 75 13.53 3.23 -16.12
C HIS A 75 12.76 4.48 -16.50
N LEU A 76 13.13 5.63 -15.95
CA LEU A 76 12.48 6.89 -16.25
C LEU A 76 12.64 7.27 -17.73
N ALA A 77 13.82 7.08 -18.30
CA ALA A 77 14.10 7.29 -19.72
C ALA A 77 13.22 6.41 -20.61
N SER A 78 13.07 5.13 -20.27
CA SER A 78 12.25 4.19 -21.03
C SER A 78 10.75 4.56 -21.05
N ARG A 79 10.28 5.24 -20.00
CA ARG A 79 8.87 5.70 -19.90
C ARG A 79 8.63 7.03 -20.61
N SER A 80 9.67 7.86 -20.75
CA SER A 80 9.60 9.14 -21.44
C SER A 80 9.72 9.00 -22.96
N ALA A 81 10.29 7.87 -23.43
CA ALA A 81 10.38 7.59 -24.85
C ALA A 81 8.96 7.52 -25.48
N PRO A 82 8.70 8.27 -26.58
CA PRO A 82 7.40 8.21 -27.25
C PRO A 82 7.13 6.77 -27.65
N LYS A 83 5.95 6.24 -27.30
CA LYS A 83 5.50 4.91 -27.73
C LYS A 83 5.40 4.95 -29.26
N GLN A 84 6.47 4.57 -29.95
CA GLN A 84 6.43 4.40 -31.40
C GLN A 84 5.36 3.35 -31.68
N GLY A 85 4.28 3.81 -32.32
CA GLY A 85 3.14 2.97 -32.64
C GLY A 85 3.59 1.74 -33.41
N ALA A 86 3.19 0.58 -32.94
CA ALA A 86 3.57 -0.75 -33.42
C ALA A 86 3.19 -1.07 -34.89
N ARG A 87 2.96 -0.07 -35.73
CA ARG A 87 2.50 -0.25 -37.13
C ARG A 87 3.40 0.36 -38.22
N ALA A 88 4.62 0.80 -37.94
CA ALA A 88 5.46 1.46 -38.93
C ALA A 88 6.86 0.85 -39.13
N SER A 89 7.10 -0.41 -38.83
CA SER A 89 8.47 -0.89 -38.72
C SER A 89 9.05 -1.63 -39.91
N TRP A 90 8.32 -1.93 -41.02
CA TRP A 90 8.96 -2.72 -42.05
C TRP A 90 9.18 -2.02 -43.41
N LYS A 91 8.67 -0.78 -43.61
CA LYS A 91 8.84 -0.07 -44.90
C LYS A 91 9.82 1.10 -44.93
N ARG A 92 10.56 1.38 -43.86
CA ARG A 92 11.54 2.49 -43.86
C ARG A 92 12.97 2.07 -43.48
N ARG A 93 13.50 1.10 -44.22
CA ARG A 93 14.90 0.70 -44.07
C ARG A 93 15.80 1.20 -45.23
N ALA A 94 15.42 2.24 -45.90
CA ALA A 94 16.26 2.78 -46.95
C ALA A 94 16.00 4.28 -47.09
N THR A 95 16.50 5.11 -46.24
CA THR A 95 16.85 6.53 -46.40
C THR A 95 16.72 7.26 -45.04
N ALA A 96 17.73 7.18 -44.20
CA ALA A 96 17.94 8.17 -43.17
C ALA A 96 19.39 8.17 -42.74
N ALA A 97 20.24 8.66 -43.61
CA ALA A 97 21.44 9.30 -43.20
C ALA A 97 21.05 10.71 -42.74
N THR A 98 21.63 11.11 -41.61
CA THR A 98 21.70 12.49 -41.13
C THR A 98 20.38 13.21 -40.80
N THR A 99 19.79 12.91 -39.65
CA THR A 99 19.01 13.92 -38.95
C THR A 99 19.51 13.97 -37.50
N SER A 100 20.03 15.15 -37.16
CA SER A 100 20.51 15.58 -35.83
C SER A 100 19.77 14.88 -34.71
N ALA A 101 20.51 14.20 -33.84
CA ALA A 101 20.00 13.71 -32.56
C ALA A 101 19.49 14.91 -31.77
N ALA A 102 18.19 15.16 -31.86
CA ALA A 102 17.51 15.95 -30.86
C ALA A 102 17.74 15.18 -29.55
N SER A 103 18.66 15.70 -28.72
CA SER A 103 18.91 15.16 -27.38
C SER A 103 17.59 15.12 -26.66
N ASP A 104 17.08 13.92 -26.36
CA ASP A 104 15.97 13.76 -25.46
C ASP A 104 16.25 14.60 -24.20
N PRO A 105 15.28 15.35 -23.69
CA PRO A 105 15.51 16.16 -22.50
C PRO A 105 16.09 15.26 -21.40
N PRO A 106 17.14 15.71 -20.71
CA PRO A 106 17.80 14.89 -19.70
C PRO A 106 16.75 14.45 -18.67
N VAL A 107 16.68 13.14 -18.45
CA VAL A 107 15.78 12.57 -17.45
C VAL A 107 16.18 13.17 -16.10
N SER A 108 15.25 13.86 -15.48
CA SER A 108 15.49 14.59 -14.23
C SER A 108 15.23 13.71 -13.01
N LEU A 109 16.15 13.72 -12.07
CA LEU A 109 15.95 13.18 -10.71
C LEU A 109 15.24 14.17 -9.78
N ALA A 110 14.84 15.34 -10.26
CA ALA A 110 14.15 16.33 -9.46
C ALA A 110 12.86 15.73 -8.85
N GLY A 111 12.67 15.97 -7.57
CA GLY A 111 11.57 15.42 -6.79
C GLY A 111 11.70 13.95 -6.39
N TRP A 112 12.72 13.23 -6.85
CA TRP A 112 13.02 11.88 -6.40
C TRP A 112 13.91 11.87 -5.16
N ARG A 113 13.60 10.94 -4.23
CA ARG A 113 14.37 10.72 -3.00
C ARG A 113 14.49 9.22 -2.71
N LEU A 114 15.49 8.85 -1.96
CA LEU A 114 15.64 7.48 -1.44
C LEU A 114 14.75 7.33 -0.20
N LEU A 115 13.82 6.37 -0.23
CA LEU A 115 12.92 6.08 0.89
C LEU A 115 13.47 4.98 1.79
N ALA A 116 14.04 3.93 1.19
CA ALA A 116 14.66 2.82 1.91
C ALA A 116 15.76 2.16 1.07
N ARG A 117 16.72 1.53 1.74
CA ARG A 117 17.80 0.78 1.08
C ARG A 117 18.28 -0.37 1.95
N THR A 118 18.58 -1.48 1.28
CA THR A 118 19.36 -2.62 1.80
C THR A 118 20.56 -2.87 0.87
N GLY A 119 21.33 -3.93 1.11
CA GLY A 119 22.42 -4.33 0.20
C GLY A 119 21.93 -4.62 -1.24
N ASP A 120 20.75 -5.20 -1.35
CA ASP A 120 20.24 -5.75 -2.63
C ASP A 120 18.96 -5.06 -3.13
N GLU A 121 18.38 -4.13 -2.37
CA GLU A 121 17.16 -3.44 -2.77
C GLU A 121 17.23 -1.96 -2.41
N ALA A 122 16.69 -1.10 -3.28
CA ALA A 122 16.46 0.31 -2.98
C ALA A 122 15.06 0.73 -3.45
N LEU A 123 14.39 1.54 -2.63
CA LEU A 123 13.09 2.12 -2.93
C LEU A 123 13.23 3.62 -3.07
N PHE A 124 12.83 4.13 -4.23
CA PHE A 124 12.80 5.55 -4.53
C PHE A 124 11.35 6.04 -4.55
N GLY A 125 11.14 7.29 -4.13
CA GLY A 125 9.85 7.94 -4.14
C GLY A 125 9.88 9.34 -4.71
N ARG A 126 8.77 9.76 -5.35
CA ARG A 126 8.54 11.12 -5.81
C ARG A 126 7.15 11.59 -5.43
N GLY A 127 7.07 12.82 -4.93
CA GLY A 127 5.83 13.41 -4.43
C GLY A 127 5.53 13.00 -2.99
N HIS A 128 4.29 13.27 -2.58
CA HIS A 128 3.77 12.95 -1.24
C HIS A 128 2.43 12.20 -1.36
N PRO A 129 2.02 11.44 -0.33
CA PRO A 129 0.67 10.88 -0.30
C PRO A 129 -0.39 11.97 -0.47
N PRO A 130 -1.51 11.70 -1.17
CA PRO A 130 -1.87 10.43 -1.81
C PRO A 130 -1.25 10.21 -3.20
N GLN A 131 -0.42 11.11 -3.69
CA GLN A 131 0.14 11.09 -5.06
C GLN A 131 1.57 10.55 -5.12
N LEU A 132 2.03 9.88 -4.06
CA LEU A 132 3.37 9.29 -4.02
C LEU A 132 3.53 8.25 -5.14
N VAL A 133 4.56 8.43 -5.95
CA VAL A 133 5.02 7.46 -6.93
C VAL A 133 6.26 6.77 -6.39
N THR A 134 6.32 5.46 -6.45
CA THR A 134 7.48 4.69 -5.99
C THR A 134 8.07 3.83 -7.10
N VAL A 135 9.38 3.61 -7.03
CA VAL A 135 10.11 2.68 -7.89
C VAL A 135 11.05 1.88 -7.01
N ALA A 136 10.85 0.57 -6.98
CA ALA A 136 11.74 -0.37 -6.34
C ALA A 136 12.73 -0.93 -7.36
N VAL A 137 14.01 -0.95 -7.00
CA VAL A 137 15.08 -1.54 -7.78
C VAL A 137 15.74 -2.65 -6.96
N LEU A 138 16.06 -3.75 -7.63
CA LEU A 138 16.64 -4.93 -7.02
C LEU A 138 17.99 -5.25 -7.70
N HIS A 139 18.97 -5.61 -6.89
CA HIS A 139 20.26 -6.11 -7.35
C HIS A 139 20.18 -7.61 -7.66
N ASP A 140 20.38 -7.96 -8.92
CA ASP A 140 20.55 -9.36 -9.29
C ASP A 140 22.04 -9.75 -9.06
N GLY A 141 22.30 -10.44 -7.97
CA GLY A 141 23.66 -10.87 -7.60
C GLY A 141 24.33 -11.75 -8.65
N ARG A 142 23.56 -12.50 -9.46
CA ARG A 142 24.10 -13.34 -10.56
C ARG A 142 24.55 -12.48 -11.73
N ARG A 143 23.77 -11.48 -12.10
CA ARG A 143 24.07 -10.57 -13.22
C ARG A 143 24.90 -9.37 -12.80
N ARG A 144 25.12 -9.18 -11.51
CA ARG A 144 25.78 -8.01 -10.92
C ARG A 144 25.20 -6.69 -11.43
N SER A 145 23.89 -6.64 -11.54
CA SER A 145 23.19 -5.49 -12.11
C SER A 145 21.93 -5.14 -11.34
N TRP A 146 21.65 -3.85 -11.25
CA TRP A 146 20.41 -3.32 -10.69
C TRP A 146 19.35 -3.18 -11.78
N SER A 147 18.14 -3.60 -11.46
CA SER A 147 16.97 -3.50 -12.35
C SER A 147 15.71 -3.15 -11.58
N VAL A 148 14.74 -2.53 -12.25
CA VAL A 148 13.44 -2.23 -11.62
C VAL A 148 12.67 -3.51 -11.40
N SER A 149 12.28 -3.77 -10.16
CA SER A 149 11.45 -4.89 -9.74
C SER A 149 9.98 -4.53 -9.67
N ALA A 150 9.67 -3.29 -9.25
CA ALA A 150 8.31 -2.78 -9.16
C ALA A 150 8.25 -1.28 -9.38
N SER A 151 7.13 -0.79 -9.87
CA SER A 151 6.79 0.63 -9.87
C SER A 151 5.32 0.79 -9.54
N SER A 152 4.98 1.76 -8.72
CA SER A 152 3.60 2.06 -8.36
C SER A 152 3.31 3.55 -8.46
N ALA A 153 2.05 3.88 -8.65
CA ALA A 153 1.58 5.26 -8.64
C ALA A 153 0.35 5.36 -7.75
N ALA A 154 0.35 6.38 -6.88
CA ALA A 154 -0.81 6.77 -6.06
C ALA A 154 -1.45 5.62 -5.26
N ARG A 155 -0.64 4.69 -4.75
CA ARG A 155 -1.13 3.67 -3.81
C ARG A 155 -1.12 4.22 -2.39
N PRO A 156 -2.16 3.94 -1.60
CA PRO A 156 -2.18 4.35 -0.20
C PRO A 156 -1.06 3.66 0.58
N LEU A 157 -0.35 4.44 1.38
CA LEU A 157 0.61 3.90 2.32
C LEU A 157 -0.12 3.22 3.48
N ARG A 158 0.36 2.06 3.88
CA ARG A 158 -0.16 1.32 5.02
C ARG A 158 0.93 1.08 6.04
N ALA A 159 0.54 1.13 7.30
CA ALA A 159 1.37 0.68 8.40
C ALA A 159 1.94 -0.72 8.10
N THR A 160 3.19 -0.95 8.49
CA THR A 160 3.87 -2.22 8.25
C THR A 160 4.61 -2.64 9.50
N ARG A 161 4.48 -3.92 9.87
CA ARG A 161 5.15 -4.55 11.00
C ARG A 161 5.71 -5.89 10.57
N ASP A 162 6.99 -6.14 10.81
CA ASP A 162 7.68 -7.39 10.45
C ASP A 162 7.50 -7.78 8.96
N GLY A 163 7.49 -6.79 8.07
CA GLY A 163 7.26 -6.99 6.64
C GLY A 163 5.79 -7.25 6.26
N ILE A 164 4.87 -7.30 7.22
CA ILE A 164 3.44 -7.52 7.00
C ILE A 164 2.74 -6.16 6.94
N ARG A 165 2.03 -5.88 5.83
CA ARG A 165 1.22 -4.67 5.70
C ARG A 165 -0.09 -4.81 6.47
N ALA A 166 -0.51 -3.71 7.09
CA ALA A 166 -1.76 -3.64 7.82
C ALA A 166 -2.95 -3.97 6.94
N SER A 167 -3.85 -4.76 7.48
CA SER A 167 -5.12 -5.16 6.89
C SER A 167 -6.18 -4.09 7.10
N SER A 168 -7.16 -4.01 6.21
CA SER A 168 -8.35 -3.19 6.44
C SER A 168 -9.26 -3.88 7.44
N TRP A 169 -10.00 -3.10 8.21
CA TRP A 169 -11.03 -3.62 9.10
C TRP A 169 -12.22 -2.65 9.19
N ARG A 170 -13.32 -3.14 9.68
CA ARG A 170 -14.51 -2.34 10.01
C ARG A 170 -15.20 -2.93 11.24
N PRO A 171 -15.96 -2.15 11.99
CA PRO A 171 -16.83 -2.69 13.04
C PRO A 171 -17.81 -3.73 12.48
N ASP A 172 -18.26 -4.65 13.33
CA ASP A 172 -19.34 -5.58 13.01
C ASP A 172 -20.64 -4.80 12.76
N PRO A 173 -21.22 -4.82 11.56
CA PRO A 173 -22.41 -4.07 11.25
C PRO A 173 -23.67 -4.60 11.95
N THR A 174 -23.58 -5.77 12.59
CA THR A 174 -24.68 -6.38 13.36
C THR A 174 -24.60 -6.06 14.86
N HIS A 175 -23.50 -5.41 15.29
CA HIS A 175 -23.26 -5.06 16.68
C HIS A 175 -22.60 -3.68 16.76
N ASP A 176 -23.42 -2.67 16.92
CA ASP A 176 -22.93 -1.29 17.04
C ASP A 176 -22.17 -1.11 18.36
N PRO A 177 -20.88 -0.68 18.32
CA PRO A 177 -20.06 -0.54 19.52
C PRO A 177 -20.66 0.42 20.53
N GLN A 178 -20.78 -0.02 21.80
CA GLN A 178 -21.32 0.77 22.90
C GLN A 178 -20.22 1.33 23.80
N PRO A 179 -20.49 2.44 24.53
CA PRO A 179 -19.48 3.06 25.39
C PRO A 179 -18.96 2.16 26.52
N ASP A 180 -19.75 1.23 27.00
CA ASP A 180 -19.40 0.28 28.05
C ASP A 180 -18.75 -1.01 27.56
N ASP A 181 -18.64 -1.18 26.23
CA ASP A 181 -17.99 -2.35 25.64
C ASP A 181 -16.52 -2.45 26.06
N THR A 182 -16.15 -3.61 26.55
CA THR A 182 -14.77 -4.03 26.82
C THR A 182 -14.24 -5.00 25.78
N ILE A 183 -15.07 -5.38 24.81
CA ILE A 183 -14.71 -6.24 23.69
C ILE A 183 -15.23 -5.61 22.40
N LEU A 184 -14.30 -5.29 21.49
CA LEU A 184 -14.65 -4.76 20.17
C LEU A 184 -14.77 -5.91 19.17
N ARG A 185 -15.91 -5.98 18.46
CA ARG A 185 -16.15 -6.92 17.36
C ARG A 185 -15.81 -6.24 16.03
N VAL A 186 -14.86 -6.81 15.27
CA VAL A 186 -14.43 -6.26 13.99
C VAL A 186 -14.33 -7.33 12.90
N LEU A 187 -14.49 -6.90 11.66
CA LEU A 187 -14.32 -7.69 10.46
C LEU A 187 -13.03 -7.27 9.76
N VAL A 188 -12.09 -8.20 9.60
CA VAL A 188 -10.77 -7.96 9.03
C VAL A 188 -10.70 -8.50 7.61
N THR A 189 -10.20 -7.67 6.67
CA THR A 189 -9.95 -8.08 5.28
C THR A 189 -8.44 -8.14 5.05
N GLU A 190 -7.94 -9.33 4.74
CA GLU A 190 -6.52 -9.57 4.44
C GLU A 190 -6.08 -8.80 3.18
N GLN A 191 -4.86 -8.24 3.18
CA GLN A 191 -4.32 -7.49 2.04
C GLN A 191 -3.77 -8.37 0.91
N THR A 192 -3.28 -9.56 1.26
CA THR A 192 -2.79 -10.54 0.29
C THR A 192 -3.91 -11.49 -0.12
N PHE A 193 -3.78 -12.09 -1.30
CA PHE A 193 -4.76 -13.09 -1.72
C PHE A 193 -4.81 -14.27 -0.75
N SER A 194 -6.02 -14.64 -0.32
CA SER A 194 -6.25 -15.68 0.67
C SER A 194 -6.83 -16.97 0.09
N GLY A 195 -7.00 -17.05 -1.24
CA GLY A 195 -7.65 -18.18 -1.89
C GLY A 195 -9.12 -18.36 -1.48
N GLY A 196 -9.80 -17.26 -1.15
CA GLY A 196 -11.20 -17.28 -0.73
C GLY A 196 -11.41 -17.78 0.72
N GLN A 197 -10.36 -17.90 1.51
CA GLN A 197 -10.46 -18.40 2.88
C GLN A 197 -10.25 -17.28 3.90
N ARG A 198 -11.00 -17.36 5.01
CA ARG A 198 -10.85 -16.44 6.15
C ARG A 198 -9.50 -16.58 6.85
N ALA A 199 -9.06 -15.55 7.53
CA ALA A 199 -7.76 -15.46 8.19
C ALA A 199 -7.75 -16.04 9.62
N TYR A 200 -8.60 -17.01 9.94
CA TYR A 200 -8.61 -17.63 11.26
C TYR A 200 -7.22 -18.14 11.65
N GLY A 201 -6.80 -17.85 12.88
CA GLY A 201 -5.48 -18.24 13.42
C GLY A 201 -4.29 -17.50 12.81
N ARG A 202 -4.52 -16.54 11.87
CA ARG A 202 -3.46 -15.75 11.22
C ARG A 202 -3.52 -14.26 11.54
N VAL A 203 -4.57 -13.79 12.20
CA VAL A 203 -4.65 -12.42 12.68
C VAL A 203 -3.73 -12.29 13.89
N LEU A 204 -2.78 -11.38 13.81
CA LEU A 204 -1.82 -11.11 14.87
C LEU A 204 -2.44 -10.23 15.96
N ALA A 205 -1.79 -10.22 17.13
CA ALA A 205 -2.12 -9.24 18.18
C ALA A 205 -2.13 -7.83 17.60
N PRO A 206 -3.26 -7.09 17.69
CA PRO A 206 -3.40 -5.78 17.09
C PRO A 206 -2.52 -4.74 17.79
N ASP A 207 -2.06 -3.77 17.02
CA ASP A 207 -1.46 -2.56 17.59
C ASP A 207 -2.58 -1.58 17.95
N MET A 208 -2.56 -1.05 19.17
CA MET A 208 -3.57 -0.14 19.68
C MET A 208 -2.93 1.09 20.30
N HIS A 209 -3.46 2.25 19.93
CA HIS A 209 -3.15 3.52 20.59
C HIS A 209 -4.45 4.14 21.08
N VAL A 210 -4.46 4.55 22.34
CA VAL A 210 -5.64 5.11 23.01
C VAL A 210 -5.35 6.55 23.43
N ASP A 211 -6.12 7.48 22.89
CA ASP A 211 -6.18 8.87 23.31
C ASP A 211 -7.53 9.12 24.05
N ASP A 212 -7.73 10.33 24.54
CA ASP A 212 -8.97 10.70 25.24
C ASP A 212 -10.19 10.62 24.33
N ASP A 213 -10.04 11.03 23.05
CA ASP A 213 -11.13 11.16 22.06
C ASP A 213 -11.15 10.07 21.00
N ARG A 214 -10.12 9.20 20.93
CA ARG A 214 -9.98 8.20 19.88
C ARG A 214 -9.26 6.94 20.34
N LEU A 215 -9.58 5.85 19.66
CA LEU A 215 -8.90 4.58 19.72
C LEU A 215 -8.43 4.23 18.29
N VAL A 216 -7.13 4.22 18.08
CA VAL A 216 -6.50 3.84 16.81
C VAL A 216 -6.15 2.37 16.87
N LEU A 217 -6.70 1.58 15.95
CA LEU A 217 -6.50 0.14 15.88
C LEU A 217 -5.87 -0.25 14.55
N THR A 218 -4.75 -0.95 14.60
CA THR A 218 -4.06 -1.47 13.40
C THR A 218 -3.98 -2.99 13.47
N LEU A 219 -4.54 -3.65 12.46
CA LEU A 219 -4.61 -5.11 12.38
C LEU A 219 -3.66 -5.64 11.31
N PHE A 220 -3.02 -6.76 11.61
CA PHE A 220 -2.10 -7.44 10.72
C PHE A 220 -2.51 -8.90 10.55
N VAL A 221 -2.36 -9.41 9.34
CA VAL A 221 -2.67 -10.82 9.03
C VAL A 221 -1.43 -11.45 8.40
N THR A 222 -0.94 -12.52 9.01
CA THR A 222 0.15 -13.31 8.41
C THR A 222 -0.30 -13.88 7.07
N PRO A 223 0.43 -13.59 5.97
CA PRO A 223 0.10 -14.12 4.66
C PRO A 223 0.07 -15.65 4.64
N ARG A 224 -0.78 -16.22 3.79
CA ARG A 224 -0.73 -17.67 3.55
C ARG A 224 0.54 -18.03 2.79
N PRO A 225 1.19 -19.13 3.14
CA PRO A 225 2.32 -19.62 2.36
C PRO A 225 1.86 -20.11 0.97
N GLY A 226 2.76 -19.99 0.00
CA GLY A 226 2.54 -20.46 -1.36
C GLY A 226 1.67 -19.52 -2.23
N TYR A 227 1.53 -19.90 -3.51
CA TYR A 227 0.72 -19.15 -4.47
C TYR A 227 -0.77 -19.33 -4.17
N GLN A 228 -1.48 -18.23 -4.02
CA GLN A 228 -2.93 -18.20 -3.80
C GLN A 228 -3.62 -17.70 -5.07
N ALA A 229 -4.42 -18.57 -5.69
CA ALA A 229 -5.33 -18.19 -6.77
C ALA A 229 -6.71 -17.86 -6.16
N GLY A 230 -7.29 -16.75 -6.55
CA GLY A 230 -8.64 -16.41 -6.12
C GLY A 230 -8.90 -14.91 -6.07
N ALA A 231 -10.13 -14.55 -6.33
CA ALA A 231 -10.52 -13.15 -6.57
C ALA A 231 -11.03 -12.43 -5.31
N SER A 232 -11.21 -13.10 -4.16
CA SER A 232 -11.80 -12.47 -2.99
C SER A 232 -11.10 -12.86 -1.68
N ASN A 233 -10.99 -11.87 -0.80
CA ASN A 233 -10.56 -12.07 0.58
C ASN A 233 -11.81 -11.90 1.46
N PRO A 234 -12.39 -13.02 1.97
CA PRO A 234 -13.56 -12.92 2.83
C PRO A 234 -13.19 -12.25 4.16
N GLU A 235 -14.10 -11.46 4.68
CA GLU A 235 -13.95 -10.82 5.98
C GLU A 235 -13.87 -11.87 7.09
N THR A 236 -12.91 -11.70 7.98
CA THR A 236 -12.70 -12.59 9.13
C THR A 236 -13.17 -11.90 10.39
N PRO A 237 -14.12 -12.47 11.15
CA PRO A 237 -14.55 -11.94 12.43
C PRO A 237 -13.43 -12.09 13.47
N VAL A 238 -13.21 -11.02 14.24
CA VAL A 238 -12.19 -10.94 15.30
C VAL A 238 -12.77 -10.19 16.48
N ARG A 239 -12.51 -10.68 17.69
CA ARG A 239 -12.82 -10.01 18.94
C ARG A 239 -11.55 -9.43 19.53
N ILE A 240 -11.59 -8.21 20.01
CA ILE A 240 -10.42 -7.51 20.55
C ILE A 240 -10.77 -7.07 21.96
N ALA A 241 -9.97 -7.49 22.95
CA ALA A 241 -10.09 -7.04 24.31
C ALA A 241 -9.65 -5.57 24.40
N LEU A 242 -10.46 -4.73 25.00
CA LEU A 242 -10.08 -3.34 25.26
C LEU A 242 -9.52 -3.23 26.68
N PRO A 243 -8.43 -2.49 26.90
CA PRO A 243 -7.84 -2.31 28.24
C PRO A 243 -8.78 -1.55 29.20
N HIS A 244 -9.69 -0.75 28.62
CA HIS A 244 -10.74 -0.02 29.33
C HIS A 244 -12.00 0.00 28.44
N PRO A 245 -13.20 0.27 29.00
CA PRO A 245 -14.41 0.46 28.20
C PRO A 245 -14.16 1.47 27.07
N LEU A 246 -14.81 1.26 25.93
CA LEU A 246 -14.66 2.10 24.74
C LEU A 246 -14.90 3.59 25.04
N GLY A 247 -15.88 3.89 25.87
CA GLY A 247 -16.28 5.26 26.15
C GLY A 247 -16.85 5.94 24.91
N HIS A 248 -16.66 7.23 24.82
CA HIS A 248 -17.08 8.02 23.64
C HIS A 248 -15.99 8.16 22.58
N ARG A 249 -14.94 7.32 22.63
CA ARG A 249 -13.83 7.37 21.69
C ARG A 249 -14.27 6.97 20.29
N ARG A 250 -13.79 7.72 19.32
CA ARG A 250 -13.96 7.35 17.91
C ARG A 250 -12.98 6.22 17.54
N LEU A 251 -13.49 5.21 16.86
CA LEU A 251 -12.68 4.14 16.30
C LEU A 251 -12.01 4.63 15.02
N ILE A 252 -10.69 4.48 14.92
CA ILE A 252 -9.86 4.89 13.77
C ILE A 252 -9.11 3.67 13.22
N ASP A 253 -9.20 3.46 11.92
CA ASP A 253 -8.38 2.46 11.24
C ASP A 253 -6.94 2.99 11.09
N GLY A 254 -6.03 2.47 11.89
CA GLY A 254 -4.60 2.80 11.84
C GLY A 254 -3.84 2.15 10.67
N ALA A 255 -4.52 1.36 9.84
CA ALA A 255 -3.87 0.74 8.67
C ALA A 255 -3.42 1.77 7.64
N LEU A 256 -4.15 2.88 7.50
CA LEU A 256 -3.76 4.00 6.65
C LEU A 256 -2.90 4.95 7.49
N ALA A 257 -1.67 5.15 7.08
CA ALA A 257 -0.80 6.13 7.72
C ALA A 257 -1.36 7.54 7.49
N ASP A 258 -1.76 8.22 8.55
CA ASP A 258 -2.02 9.66 8.51
C ASP A 258 -0.68 10.38 8.50
N LEU A 259 -0.20 10.68 7.29
CA LEU A 259 1.07 11.37 7.06
C LEU A 259 0.87 12.88 6.84
N SER A 260 -0.21 13.43 7.33
CA SER A 260 -0.42 14.88 7.35
C SER A 260 0.75 15.56 8.06
N PRO A 261 1.35 16.62 7.48
CA PRO A 261 2.46 17.33 8.09
C PRO A 261 2.06 17.79 9.49
N ARG A 262 2.93 17.55 10.49
CA ARG A 262 2.73 18.10 11.82
C ARG A 262 2.74 19.62 11.73
N GLY A 263 1.60 20.26 11.90
CA GLY A 263 1.55 21.71 12.03
C GLY A 263 0.42 22.46 11.35
N THR A 264 -0.38 21.84 10.53
CA THR A 264 -1.63 22.44 10.02
C THR A 264 -2.82 21.83 10.75
N ALA A 265 -3.07 22.27 11.98
CA ALA A 265 -4.42 22.19 12.50
C ALA A 265 -5.32 22.95 11.50
N PRO A 266 -6.44 22.38 11.03
CA PRO A 266 -7.39 23.14 10.25
C PRO A 266 -7.84 24.32 11.10
N GLU A 267 -7.63 25.52 10.58
CA GLU A 267 -8.15 26.74 11.17
C GLU A 267 -9.68 26.57 11.26
N PRO A 268 -10.30 26.77 12.44
CA PRO A 268 -11.73 26.62 12.56
C PRO A 268 -12.41 27.64 11.63
N PRO A 269 -13.47 27.26 10.92
CA PRO A 269 -14.18 28.17 10.05
C PRO A 269 -14.69 29.36 10.87
N SER A 270 -14.37 30.56 10.39
CA SER A 270 -14.79 31.85 10.95
C SER A 270 -16.31 32.04 10.81
#